data_8299842e467b726402082acad2e42d97
#
_entry.id   8299842e467b726402082acad2e42d97
#
_cell.length_a   1.000
_cell.length_b   1.000
_cell.length_c   1.000
_cell.angle_alpha   90.00
_cell.angle_beta   90.00
_cell.angle_gamma   90.00
#
_symmetry.space_group_name_H-M   'P 1'
#
loop_
_entity.id
_entity.type
_entity.pdbx_description
1 polymer ?
#
loop_
_entity_poly.entity_id
_entity_poly.type
_entity_poly.pdbx_seq_one_letter_code
_entity_poly.pdbx_strand_id
1 'polypeptide(L)'
;MRSLFNTVTLASGDTTHAMDTGRAEHFLQNKRAFWIVGVLAIILFLVTNLPWQLDDYDQAKQAFTSFEMVKEGHWFYQQTPHERVATKPPLVGWTSAVFFALTRSWNVAWRLPSFLAAIALSILLLRVASSAYGSIAGLIALSAFGFNLLSPRLATLARTDMPLALVIFLLGLFIWKKIRHRETWNLPDRLSIFALLTAAMLIKGPIIYAFLLPGIVLFQLWGRRRHACHHSAWCGWWPWFASLGIFLLWVIGGVLFVPGFFDQVVVREFVARFGEAVHRPQPFYFYLPHLLHKFAPWSVLMIATAIVDLRSRDSKLRALFREMSPETFWLVCWTFGGLIAMSLIPSKRVDRIFPVVPPLCLLLAAQVARRQSRDFLASPAERPIHPTSRSDDLSWHNDGVRGRIYRWTAAALLFSILFTSGYTVAKVVSGYRDHRDALVVFGREVRHEAGLRHWRYEAISGSDEGMLLYLQKTHFIKPEKAIREWNRGALDALVAPAEEGPRLLRELQNASLSPLRPVERKNQRGKSYVLLTR
;
A
#
# COMPACT_ATOMS: atom_id res chain seq x y z
N MET A 1 43.54 -34.36 -39.84
CA MET A 1 42.82 -33.07 -40.00
C MET A 1 41.42 -33.07 -39.33
N ARG A 2 41.21 -33.73 -38.21
CA ARG A 2 39.92 -33.74 -37.47
C ARG A 2 40.01 -33.33 -35.98
N SER A 3 41.20 -32.94 -35.48
CA SER A 3 41.42 -32.61 -34.07
C SER A 3 41.59 -31.10 -33.77
N LEU A 4 41.59 -30.23 -34.79
CA LEU A 4 41.79 -28.80 -34.63
C LEU A 4 40.51 -27.97 -34.62
N PHE A 5 39.35 -28.57 -34.92
CA PHE A 5 38.06 -27.83 -34.95
C PHE A 5 37.22 -27.93 -33.65
N ASN A 6 37.56 -28.83 -32.70
CA ASN A 6 36.82 -28.98 -31.47
C ASN A 6 37.26 -28.08 -30.31
N THR A 7 38.38 -27.36 -30.45
CA THR A 7 38.92 -26.51 -29.35
C THR A 7 38.50 -25.04 -29.43
N VAL A 8 37.97 -24.58 -30.57
CA VAL A 8 37.61 -23.16 -30.77
C VAL A 8 36.15 -22.84 -30.36
N THR A 9 35.26 -23.86 -30.32
CA THR A 9 33.82 -23.63 -30.01
C THR A 9 33.51 -23.63 -28.52
N LEU A 10 34.37 -24.15 -27.65
CA LEU A 10 34.16 -24.13 -26.18
C LEU A 10 34.63 -22.84 -25.49
N ALA A 11 35.60 -22.12 -26.09
CA ALA A 11 36.12 -20.87 -25.53
C ALA A 11 35.20 -19.64 -25.78
N SER A 12 34.32 -19.66 -26.79
CA SER A 12 33.43 -18.53 -27.10
C SER A 12 32.16 -18.50 -26.22
N GLY A 13 31.75 -19.65 -25.69
CA GLY A 13 30.59 -19.74 -24.81
C GLY A 13 30.84 -19.18 -23.40
N ASP A 14 32.03 -19.45 -22.85
CA ASP A 14 32.36 -19.05 -21.48
C ASP A 14 32.71 -17.56 -21.35
N THR A 15 33.35 -16.97 -22.37
CA THR A 15 33.68 -15.54 -22.38
C THR A 15 32.43 -14.66 -22.53
N THR A 16 31.44 -15.07 -23.29
CA THR A 16 30.15 -14.37 -23.41
C THR A 16 29.33 -14.43 -22.12
N HIS A 17 29.35 -15.57 -21.41
CA HIS A 17 28.69 -15.70 -20.12
C HIS A 17 29.35 -14.89 -18.99
N ALA A 18 30.66 -14.79 -18.95
CA ALA A 18 31.41 -13.98 -17.99
C ALA A 18 31.24 -12.46 -18.26
N MET A 19 31.25 -12.05 -19.54
CA MET A 19 30.96 -10.66 -19.94
C MET A 19 29.53 -10.22 -19.60
N ASP A 20 28.55 -11.09 -19.74
CA ASP A 20 27.13 -10.77 -19.49
C ASP A 20 26.83 -10.66 -17.98
N THR A 21 27.49 -11.44 -17.13
CA THR A 21 27.36 -11.36 -15.68
C THR A 21 27.99 -10.09 -15.12
N GLY A 22 29.16 -9.68 -15.60
CA GLY A 22 29.84 -8.44 -15.23
C GLY A 22 29.02 -7.19 -15.61
N ARG A 23 28.38 -7.20 -16.77
CA ARG A 23 27.49 -6.11 -17.21
C ARG A 23 26.24 -5.96 -16.32
N ALA A 24 25.60 -7.07 -15.94
CA ALA A 24 24.43 -7.05 -15.05
C ALA A 24 24.80 -6.53 -13.65
N GLU A 25 25.93 -6.96 -13.10
CA GLU A 25 26.44 -6.49 -11.81
C GLU A 25 26.79 -5.00 -11.84
N HIS A 26 27.52 -4.55 -12.86
CA HIS A 26 27.88 -3.14 -13.06
C HIS A 26 26.64 -2.26 -13.20
N PHE A 27 25.62 -2.72 -13.92
CA PHE A 27 24.34 -1.99 -14.05
C PHE A 27 23.65 -1.84 -12.70
N LEU A 28 23.56 -2.92 -11.92
CA LEU A 28 22.89 -2.91 -10.60
C LEU A 28 23.66 -2.10 -9.55
N GLN A 29 24.96 -1.85 -9.72
CA GLN A 29 25.79 -1.03 -8.82
C GLN A 29 25.84 0.45 -9.22
N ASN A 30 25.38 0.79 -10.42
CA ASN A 30 25.48 2.14 -10.94
C ASN A 30 24.55 3.11 -10.19
N LYS A 31 25.12 4.21 -9.65
CA LYS A 31 24.34 5.25 -8.96
C LYS A 31 23.22 5.84 -9.83
N ARG A 32 23.40 5.89 -11.15
CA ARG A 32 22.36 6.35 -12.08
C ARG A 32 21.15 5.43 -12.10
N ALA A 33 21.34 4.11 -11.94
CA ALA A 33 20.23 3.15 -11.88
C ALA A 33 19.28 3.44 -10.71
N PHE A 34 19.81 3.84 -9.55
CA PHE A 34 18.98 4.21 -8.38
C PHE A 34 18.09 5.42 -8.66
N TRP A 35 18.64 6.44 -9.32
CA TRP A 35 17.87 7.63 -9.68
C TRP A 35 16.80 7.32 -10.72
N ILE A 36 17.15 6.57 -11.77
CA ILE A 36 16.22 6.17 -12.82
C ILE A 36 15.07 5.36 -12.22
N VAL A 37 15.38 4.34 -11.44
CA VAL A 37 14.39 3.48 -10.78
C VAL A 37 13.52 4.29 -9.80
N GLY A 38 14.12 5.18 -9.01
CA GLY A 38 13.40 6.04 -8.07
C GLY A 38 12.44 7.00 -8.78
N VAL A 39 12.91 7.69 -9.82
CA VAL A 39 12.08 8.62 -10.60
C VAL A 39 10.94 7.88 -11.30
N LEU A 40 11.22 6.73 -11.93
CA LEU A 40 10.18 5.91 -12.57
C LEU A 40 9.13 5.44 -11.56
N ALA A 41 9.53 5.02 -10.36
CA ALA A 41 8.59 4.63 -9.30
C ALA A 41 7.69 5.81 -8.88
N ILE A 42 8.26 7.01 -8.72
CA ILE A 42 7.49 8.22 -8.39
C ILE A 42 6.50 8.55 -9.51
N ILE A 43 6.92 8.49 -10.76
CA ILE A 43 6.03 8.71 -11.92
C ILE A 43 4.87 7.70 -11.89
N LEU A 44 5.16 6.40 -11.68
CA LEU A 44 4.12 5.38 -11.58
C LEU A 44 3.16 5.64 -10.42
N PHE A 45 3.66 6.06 -9.26
CA PHE A 45 2.81 6.43 -8.12
C PHE A 45 1.84 7.57 -8.48
N LEU A 46 2.29 8.57 -9.22
CA LEU A 46 1.46 9.69 -9.62
C LEU A 46 0.41 9.31 -10.67
N VAL A 47 0.80 8.52 -11.69
CA VAL A 47 -0.05 8.35 -12.87
C VAL A 47 -0.98 7.14 -12.81
N THR A 48 -0.66 6.09 -12.01
CA THR A 48 -1.40 4.81 -12.03
C THR A 48 -2.90 4.93 -11.76
N ASN A 49 -3.34 5.96 -11.05
CA ASN A 49 -4.74 6.16 -10.70
C ASN A 49 -5.42 7.31 -11.47
N LEU A 50 -4.77 7.86 -12.51
CA LEU A 50 -5.44 8.82 -13.38
C LEU A 50 -6.68 8.17 -14.02
N PRO A 51 -7.74 8.95 -14.18
CA PRO A 51 -7.91 10.40 -13.97
C PRO A 51 -8.24 10.86 -12.54
N TRP A 52 -7.80 10.18 -11.52
CA TRP A 52 -7.96 10.54 -10.09
C TRP A 52 -9.41 10.73 -9.64
N GLN A 53 -10.30 9.91 -10.09
CA GLN A 53 -11.68 9.96 -9.70
C GLN A 53 -11.95 9.26 -8.36
N LEU A 54 -12.92 9.76 -7.59
CA LEU A 54 -13.44 9.16 -6.37
C LEU A 54 -14.67 8.29 -6.67
N ASP A 55 -14.52 7.33 -7.60
CA ASP A 55 -15.58 6.41 -8.03
C ASP A 55 -15.72 5.17 -7.12
N ASP A 56 -14.70 4.91 -6.33
CA ASP A 56 -14.70 3.83 -5.33
C ASP A 56 -15.29 4.36 -4.02
N TYR A 57 -16.34 3.70 -3.54
CA TYR A 57 -17.01 4.02 -2.28
C TYR A 57 -16.06 4.26 -1.10
N ASP A 58 -15.04 3.40 -0.94
CA ASP A 58 -14.09 3.55 0.16
C ASP A 58 -13.22 4.80 0.05
N GLN A 59 -12.89 5.23 -1.19
CA GLN A 59 -12.14 6.46 -1.41
C GLN A 59 -13.03 7.68 -1.19
N ALA A 60 -14.24 7.68 -1.77
CA ALA A 60 -15.20 8.77 -1.60
C ALA A 60 -15.52 8.98 -0.12
N LYS A 61 -15.80 7.90 0.61
CA LYS A 61 -16.05 7.94 2.04
C LYS A 61 -14.87 8.52 2.84
N GLN A 62 -13.62 8.11 2.53
CA GLN A 62 -12.44 8.63 3.25
C GLN A 62 -12.14 10.09 2.89
N ALA A 63 -12.34 10.48 1.63
CA ALA A 63 -12.18 11.85 1.19
C ALA A 63 -13.26 12.75 1.83
N PHE A 64 -14.49 12.25 1.90
CA PHE A 64 -15.62 12.99 2.47
C PHE A 64 -15.41 13.35 3.94
N THR A 65 -14.88 12.43 4.76
CA THR A 65 -14.63 12.71 6.17
C THR A 65 -13.70 13.90 6.39
N SER A 66 -12.64 14.05 5.58
CA SER A 66 -11.73 15.20 5.69
C SER A 66 -12.36 16.50 5.16
N PHE A 67 -13.21 16.40 4.16
CA PHE A 67 -13.94 17.54 3.60
C PHE A 67 -14.96 18.08 4.62
N GLU A 68 -15.73 17.20 5.23
CA GLU A 68 -16.72 17.48 6.24
C GLU A 68 -16.09 18.09 7.50
N MET A 69 -14.95 17.55 7.98
CA MET A 69 -14.17 18.15 9.07
C MET A 69 -13.92 19.64 8.86
N VAL A 70 -13.50 20.02 7.65
CA VAL A 70 -13.12 21.41 7.34
C VAL A 70 -14.36 22.31 7.13
N LYS A 71 -15.45 21.73 6.60
CA LYS A 71 -16.65 22.50 6.26
C LYS A 71 -17.60 22.65 7.44
N GLU A 72 -17.81 21.55 8.22
CA GLU A 72 -18.78 21.51 9.32
C GLU A 72 -18.11 21.55 10.71
N GLY A 73 -16.78 21.42 10.80
CA GLY A 73 -16.06 21.50 12.07
C GLY A 73 -16.06 20.23 12.92
N HIS A 74 -16.48 19.09 12.39
CA HIS A 74 -16.52 17.82 13.14
C HIS A 74 -15.15 17.10 13.14
N TRP A 75 -14.19 17.61 13.89
CA TRP A 75 -12.80 17.15 13.86
C TRP A 75 -12.56 15.75 14.43
N PHE A 76 -13.36 15.31 15.39
CA PHE A 76 -13.16 14.02 16.08
C PHE A 76 -14.13 12.93 15.62
N TYR A 77 -15.37 13.31 15.30
CA TYR A 77 -16.46 12.40 14.96
C TYR A 77 -17.16 12.90 13.70
N GLN A 78 -16.60 12.54 12.55
CA GLN A 78 -17.09 12.98 11.26
C GLN A 78 -18.41 12.30 10.91
N GLN A 79 -19.22 12.98 10.13
CA GLN A 79 -20.45 12.43 9.59
C GLN A 79 -20.29 12.05 8.13
N THR A 80 -21.10 11.11 7.66
CA THR A 80 -21.25 10.78 6.24
C THR A 80 -22.34 11.65 5.62
N PRO A 81 -22.44 11.73 4.27
CA PRO A 81 -23.51 12.48 3.60
C PRO A 81 -24.94 12.09 3.99
N HIS A 82 -25.10 10.93 4.60
CA HIS A 82 -26.39 10.40 5.08
C HIS A 82 -26.59 10.59 6.60
N GLU A 83 -25.93 11.56 7.19
CA GLU A 83 -26.01 11.88 8.63
C GLU A 83 -25.66 10.70 9.56
N ARG A 84 -24.81 9.77 9.06
CA ARG A 84 -24.28 8.64 9.85
C ARG A 84 -22.85 8.94 10.28
N VAL A 85 -22.47 8.41 11.43
CA VAL A 85 -21.11 8.58 11.94
C VAL A 85 -20.10 7.82 11.07
N ALA A 86 -18.98 8.47 10.76
CA ALA A 86 -17.87 7.82 10.06
C ALA A 86 -17.19 6.78 10.96
N THR A 87 -16.91 5.61 10.40
CA THR A 87 -16.45 4.44 11.17
C THR A 87 -14.95 4.38 11.42
N LYS A 88 -14.18 5.32 10.87
CA LYS A 88 -12.71 5.32 11.01
C LYS A 88 -12.24 6.44 11.92
N PRO A 89 -11.16 6.21 12.69
CA PRO A 89 -10.53 7.26 13.48
C PRO A 89 -10.00 8.41 12.62
N PRO A 90 -9.76 9.60 13.18
CA PRO A 90 -9.67 10.85 12.43
C PRO A 90 -8.30 11.19 11.81
N LEU A 91 -7.20 10.49 12.14
CA LEU A 91 -5.84 10.95 11.82
C LEU A 91 -5.58 11.19 10.32
N VAL A 92 -6.10 10.33 9.45
CA VAL A 92 -5.96 10.53 7.99
C VAL A 92 -6.79 11.72 7.51
N GLY A 93 -7.95 11.96 8.13
CA GLY A 93 -8.76 13.15 7.90
C GLY A 93 -8.01 14.43 8.29
N TRP A 94 -7.40 14.47 9.49
CA TRP A 94 -6.58 15.59 9.96
C TRP A 94 -5.41 15.87 9.02
N THR A 95 -4.67 14.84 8.59
CA THR A 95 -3.56 15.04 7.65
C THR A 95 -4.03 15.58 6.31
N SER A 96 -5.17 15.13 5.78
CA SER A 96 -5.75 15.66 4.55
C SER A 96 -6.22 17.10 4.72
N ALA A 97 -6.80 17.47 5.88
CA ALA A 97 -7.20 18.83 6.18
C ALA A 97 -6.01 19.79 6.24
N VAL A 98 -4.89 19.37 6.86
CA VAL A 98 -3.62 20.14 6.86
C VAL A 98 -3.13 20.34 5.43
N PHE A 99 -3.11 19.31 4.60
CA PHE A 99 -2.70 19.44 3.20
C PHE A 99 -3.66 20.30 2.39
N PHE A 100 -4.95 20.33 2.70
CA PHE A 100 -5.87 21.27 2.08
C PHE A 100 -5.56 22.71 2.48
N ALA A 101 -5.26 22.96 3.74
CA ALA A 101 -4.86 24.30 4.19
C ALA A 101 -3.63 24.83 3.45
N LEU A 102 -2.67 23.94 3.10
CA LEU A 102 -1.45 24.29 2.38
C LEU A 102 -1.67 24.42 0.87
N THR A 103 -2.42 23.50 0.25
CA THR A 103 -2.54 23.39 -1.22
C THR A 103 -3.77 24.09 -1.79
N ARG A 104 -4.77 24.36 -0.98
CA ARG A 104 -6.09 24.86 -1.36
C ARG A 104 -6.80 23.99 -2.43
N SER A 105 -6.35 22.76 -2.60
CA SER A 105 -6.88 21.81 -3.58
C SER A 105 -7.24 20.48 -2.93
N TRP A 106 -8.53 20.18 -2.88
CA TRP A 106 -9.02 18.89 -2.35
C TRP A 106 -8.49 17.70 -3.15
N ASN A 107 -8.42 17.81 -4.48
CA ASN A 107 -7.90 16.71 -5.31
C ASN A 107 -6.47 16.31 -4.96
N VAL A 108 -5.64 17.25 -4.55
CA VAL A 108 -4.28 17.01 -4.08
C VAL A 108 -4.30 16.57 -2.62
N ALA A 109 -5.02 17.29 -1.76
CA ALA A 109 -5.04 17.07 -0.32
C ALA A 109 -5.46 15.65 0.09
N TRP A 110 -6.45 15.06 -0.57
CA TRP A 110 -6.87 13.69 -0.29
C TRP A 110 -5.83 12.62 -0.63
N ARG A 111 -4.91 12.89 -1.54
CA ARG A 111 -3.93 11.92 -2.06
C ARG A 111 -2.56 12.07 -1.45
N LEU A 112 -2.22 13.27 -0.99
CA LEU A 112 -0.90 13.56 -0.41
C LEU A 112 -0.52 12.65 0.76
N PRO A 113 -1.41 12.30 1.72
CA PRO A 113 -1.05 11.39 2.80
C PRO A 113 -0.53 10.04 2.29
N SER A 114 -1.21 9.44 1.32
CA SER A 114 -0.79 8.16 0.71
C SER A 114 0.46 8.32 -0.15
N PHE A 115 0.56 9.39 -0.93
CA PHE A 115 1.69 9.64 -1.81
C PHE A 115 2.99 9.88 -1.04
N LEU A 116 2.94 10.73 -0.03
CA LEU A 116 4.12 10.99 0.82
C LEU A 116 4.52 9.74 1.62
N ALA A 117 3.55 8.95 2.07
CA ALA A 117 3.84 7.67 2.72
C ALA A 117 4.51 6.68 1.77
N ALA A 118 4.12 6.63 0.49
CA ALA A 118 4.76 5.79 -0.53
C ALA A 118 6.19 6.23 -0.82
N ILE A 119 6.45 7.54 -0.93
CA ILE A 119 7.80 8.09 -1.08
C ILE A 119 8.66 7.79 0.14
N ALA A 120 8.14 8.02 1.36
CA ALA A 120 8.84 7.72 2.60
C ALA A 120 9.21 6.24 2.71
N LEU A 121 8.29 5.32 2.38
CA LEU A 121 8.56 3.88 2.33
C LEU A 121 9.65 3.54 1.32
N SER A 122 9.61 4.13 0.11
CA SER A 122 10.63 3.93 -0.93
C SER A 122 12.01 4.34 -0.45
N ILE A 123 12.13 5.52 0.16
CA ILE A 123 13.39 6.06 0.71
C ILE A 123 13.88 5.20 1.87
N LEU A 124 12.99 4.80 2.79
CA LEU A 124 13.35 3.96 3.94
C LEU A 124 13.84 2.59 3.48
N LEU A 125 13.14 1.94 2.56
CA LEU A 125 13.54 0.65 1.99
C LEU A 125 14.90 0.74 1.31
N LEU A 126 15.11 1.76 0.46
CA LEU A 126 16.38 2.00 -0.19
C LEU A 126 17.51 2.16 0.84
N ARG A 127 17.35 3.09 1.81
CA ARG A 127 18.37 3.40 2.81
C ARG A 127 18.68 2.23 3.72
N VAL A 128 17.64 1.59 4.28
CA VAL A 128 17.80 0.48 5.22
C VAL A 128 18.41 -0.73 4.54
N ALA A 129 17.92 -1.13 3.36
CA ALA A 129 18.49 -2.25 2.64
C ALA A 129 19.92 -1.97 2.17
N SER A 130 20.22 -0.75 1.67
CA SER A 130 21.58 -0.38 1.27
C SER A 130 22.56 -0.39 2.43
N SER A 131 22.18 0.15 3.58
CA SER A 131 23.05 0.19 4.77
C SER A 131 23.25 -1.18 5.43
N ALA A 132 22.25 -2.05 5.32
CA ALA A 132 22.26 -3.36 5.96
C ALA A 132 22.89 -4.46 5.10
N TYR A 133 22.63 -4.41 3.80
CA TYR A 133 22.86 -5.52 2.88
C TYR A 133 23.57 -5.11 1.58
N GLY A 134 23.98 -3.84 1.46
CA GLY A 134 24.69 -3.31 0.31
C GLY A 134 23.78 -2.67 -0.74
N SER A 135 24.40 -1.92 -1.66
CA SER A 135 23.71 -1.08 -2.65
C SER A 135 22.73 -1.85 -3.53
N ILE A 136 23.11 -3.03 -4.02
CA ILE A 136 22.23 -3.87 -4.86
C ILE A 136 20.97 -4.28 -4.10
N ALA A 137 21.10 -4.63 -2.80
CA ALA A 137 19.95 -4.93 -1.96
C ALA A 137 19.01 -3.73 -1.81
N GLY A 138 19.56 -2.51 -1.71
CA GLY A 138 18.78 -1.28 -1.72
C GLY A 138 17.98 -1.09 -3.00
N LEU A 139 18.62 -1.32 -4.16
CA LEU A 139 17.95 -1.25 -5.46
C LEU A 139 16.83 -2.28 -5.58
N ILE A 140 17.06 -3.52 -5.12
CA ILE A 140 16.07 -4.59 -5.13
C ILE A 140 14.87 -4.22 -4.25
N ALA A 141 15.11 -3.73 -3.02
CA ALA A 141 14.03 -3.35 -2.10
C ALA A 141 13.18 -2.20 -2.67
N LEU A 142 13.84 -1.15 -3.22
CA LEU A 142 13.17 -0.04 -3.90
C LEU A 142 12.35 -0.52 -5.09
N SER A 143 12.93 -1.37 -5.93
CA SER A 143 12.29 -1.87 -7.15
C SER A 143 11.11 -2.80 -6.82
N ALA A 144 11.27 -3.69 -5.85
CA ALA A 144 10.21 -4.59 -5.42
C ALA A 144 9.02 -3.82 -4.81
N PHE A 145 9.27 -2.70 -4.16
CA PHE A 145 8.23 -1.82 -3.67
C PHE A 145 7.61 -0.95 -4.79
N GLY A 146 8.42 -0.35 -5.65
CA GLY A 146 7.96 0.58 -6.69
C GLY A 146 7.25 -0.10 -7.86
N PHE A 147 7.66 -1.32 -8.23
CA PHE A 147 7.20 -2.03 -9.43
C PHE A 147 6.50 -3.35 -9.12
N ASN A 148 5.50 -3.29 -8.26
CA ASN A 148 4.50 -4.34 -8.04
C ASN A 148 3.11 -3.75 -8.33
N LEU A 149 2.06 -4.59 -8.38
CA LEU A 149 0.71 -4.12 -8.72
C LEU A 149 -0.05 -3.47 -7.53
N LEU A 150 0.49 -3.52 -6.31
CA LEU A 150 -0.17 -2.97 -5.11
C LEU A 150 0.30 -1.56 -4.79
N SER A 151 1.63 -1.34 -4.74
CA SER A 151 2.20 -0.07 -4.25
C SER A 151 1.83 1.13 -5.14
N PRO A 152 1.99 1.09 -6.49
CA PRO A 152 1.59 2.20 -7.34
C PRO A 152 0.07 2.46 -7.27
N ARG A 153 -0.73 1.39 -7.17
CA ARG A 153 -2.17 1.53 -7.02
C ARG A 153 -2.56 2.26 -5.74
N LEU A 154 -1.94 1.92 -4.60
CA LEU A 154 -2.29 2.50 -3.29
C LEU A 154 -1.64 3.86 -3.04
N ALA A 155 -0.63 4.25 -3.82
CA ALA A 155 0.18 5.45 -3.59
C ALA A 155 -0.62 6.77 -3.69
N THR A 156 -1.65 6.84 -4.53
CA THR A 156 -2.49 8.04 -4.70
C THR A 156 -3.97 7.80 -4.46
N LEU A 157 -4.33 6.69 -3.82
CA LEU A 157 -5.71 6.51 -3.37
C LEU A 157 -5.97 7.29 -2.08
N ALA A 158 -7.14 7.90 -1.97
CA ALA A 158 -7.63 8.50 -0.74
C ALA A 158 -8.04 7.40 0.25
N ARG A 159 -7.06 6.70 0.84
CA ARG A 159 -7.24 5.55 1.71
C ARG A 159 -6.24 5.54 2.87
N THR A 160 -6.56 4.77 3.90
CA THR A 160 -5.72 4.62 5.10
C THR A 160 -4.59 3.60 4.94
N ASP A 161 -4.58 2.77 3.88
CA ASP A 161 -3.73 1.58 3.78
C ASP A 161 -2.24 1.93 3.63
N MET A 162 -1.89 2.91 2.81
CA MET A 162 -0.50 3.33 2.60
C MET A 162 0.08 4.07 3.81
N PRO A 163 -0.60 5.07 4.44
CA PRO A 163 -0.14 5.68 5.69
C PRO A 163 0.01 4.65 6.82
N LEU A 164 -0.92 3.71 6.95
CA LEU A 164 -0.83 2.63 7.93
C LEU A 164 0.40 1.76 7.70
N ALA A 165 0.67 1.38 6.43
CA ALA A 165 1.84 0.58 6.08
C ALA A 165 3.15 1.29 6.44
N LEU A 166 3.24 2.61 6.25
CA LEU A 166 4.41 3.40 6.68
C LEU A 166 4.61 3.32 8.20
N VAL A 167 3.56 3.54 8.98
CA VAL A 167 3.68 3.53 10.45
C VAL A 167 4.03 2.14 10.97
N ILE A 168 3.40 1.08 10.43
CA ILE A 168 3.73 -0.32 10.78
C ILE A 168 5.17 -0.65 10.36
N PHE A 169 5.62 -0.16 9.21
CA PHE A 169 6.99 -0.38 8.77
C PHE A 169 8.00 0.31 9.67
N LEU A 170 7.75 1.55 10.08
CA LEU A 170 8.58 2.27 11.05
C LEU A 170 8.69 1.52 12.38
N LEU A 171 7.56 1.03 12.91
CA LEU A 171 7.53 0.22 14.14
C LEU A 171 8.37 -1.05 14.01
N GLY A 172 8.18 -1.81 12.93
CA GLY A 172 8.93 -3.02 12.67
C GLY A 172 10.43 -2.77 12.45
N LEU A 173 10.79 -1.66 11.77
CA LEU A 173 12.18 -1.22 11.62
C LEU A 173 12.82 -0.79 12.93
N PHE A 174 12.05 -0.16 13.82
CA PHE A 174 12.54 0.22 15.13
C PHE A 174 12.98 -1.02 15.93
N ILE A 175 12.11 -2.05 15.95
CA ILE A 175 12.42 -3.34 16.56
C ILE A 175 13.61 -4.01 15.85
N TRP A 176 13.63 -4.02 14.51
CA TRP A 176 14.71 -4.56 13.69
C TRP A 176 16.06 -3.92 14.02
N LYS A 177 16.09 -2.59 14.17
CA LYS A 177 17.30 -1.84 14.55
C LYS A 177 17.80 -2.27 15.94
N LYS A 178 16.90 -2.38 16.93
CA LYS A 178 17.25 -2.84 18.29
C LYS A 178 17.85 -4.25 18.29
N ILE A 179 17.25 -5.17 17.51
CA ILE A 179 17.78 -6.54 17.37
C ILE A 179 19.17 -6.52 16.70
N ARG A 180 19.34 -5.76 15.62
CA ARG A 180 20.58 -5.71 14.84
C ARG A 180 21.74 -5.13 15.64
N HIS A 181 21.53 -4.03 16.35
CA HIS A 181 22.56 -3.35 17.13
C HIS A 181 22.67 -3.88 18.56
N ARG A 182 21.88 -4.86 18.94
CA ARG A 182 21.84 -5.46 20.28
C ARG A 182 21.60 -4.41 21.39
N GLU A 183 20.77 -3.40 21.10
CA GLU A 183 20.46 -2.31 22.03
C GLU A 183 19.31 -2.69 22.97
N THR A 184 19.37 -2.17 24.21
CA THR A 184 18.28 -2.29 25.19
C THR A 184 17.20 -1.23 24.94
N TRP A 185 16.00 -1.45 25.49
CA TRP A 185 14.88 -0.53 25.41
C TRP A 185 14.96 0.53 26.51
N ASN A 186 15.22 1.78 26.13
CA ASN A 186 15.17 2.93 27.03
C ASN A 186 13.81 3.66 26.94
N LEU A 187 13.61 4.69 27.78
CA LEU A 187 12.35 5.44 27.82
C LEU A 187 12.04 6.18 26.51
N PRO A 188 12.97 6.92 25.87
CA PRO A 188 12.73 7.55 24.55
C PRO A 188 12.30 6.57 23.46
N ASP A 189 12.89 5.36 23.46
CA ASP A 189 12.51 4.32 22.51
C ASP A 189 11.06 3.89 22.70
N ARG A 190 10.68 3.65 23.96
CA ARG A 190 9.29 3.24 24.29
C ARG A 190 8.29 4.33 24.01
N LEU A 191 8.64 5.60 24.24
CA LEU A 191 7.82 6.75 23.86
C LEU A 191 7.65 6.85 22.34
N SER A 192 8.71 6.58 21.56
CA SER A 192 8.63 6.53 20.11
C SER A 192 7.71 5.41 19.62
N ILE A 193 7.81 4.22 20.22
CA ILE A 193 6.88 3.10 19.94
C ILE A 193 5.45 3.47 20.31
N PHE A 194 5.23 4.07 21.49
CA PHE A 194 3.92 4.54 21.91
C PHE A 194 3.32 5.54 20.92
N ALA A 195 4.09 6.54 20.49
CA ALA A 195 3.63 7.55 19.53
C ALA A 195 3.24 6.92 18.16
N LEU A 196 4.08 6.02 17.65
CA LEU A 196 3.78 5.31 16.39
C LEU A 196 2.59 4.36 16.53
N LEU A 197 2.45 3.63 17.64
CA LEU A 197 1.28 2.78 17.92
C LEU A 197 0.01 3.63 17.99
N THR A 198 0.06 4.76 18.69
CA THR A 198 -1.07 5.69 18.78
C THR A 198 -1.47 6.25 17.41
N ALA A 199 -0.49 6.66 16.60
CA ALA A 199 -0.75 7.10 15.23
C ALA A 199 -1.45 6.00 14.40
N ALA A 200 -0.98 4.76 14.48
CA ALA A 200 -1.61 3.67 13.75
C ALA A 200 -3.01 3.33 14.28
N MET A 201 -3.24 3.41 15.60
CA MET A 201 -4.58 3.29 16.20
C MET A 201 -5.54 4.35 15.66
N LEU A 202 -5.08 5.61 15.57
CA LEU A 202 -5.87 6.72 15.04
C LEU A 202 -5.99 6.73 13.51
N ILE A 203 -5.26 5.86 12.78
CA ILE A 203 -5.45 5.61 11.35
C ILE A 203 -6.54 4.55 11.11
N LYS A 204 -6.48 3.42 11.82
CA LYS A 204 -7.33 2.26 11.46
C LYS A 204 -7.75 1.38 12.64
N GLY A 205 -7.48 1.80 13.87
CA GLY A 205 -7.83 1.05 15.09
C GLY A 205 -6.91 -0.15 15.38
N PRO A 206 -7.36 -1.11 16.22
CA PRO A 206 -6.51 -2.17 16.80
C PRO A 206 -5.94 -3.19 15.81
N ILE A 207 -6.35 -3.17 14.54
CA ILE A 207 -5.87 -4.11 13.52
C ILE A 207 -4.34 -4.08 13.33
N ILE A 208 -3.69 -3.00 13.76
CA ILE A 208 -2.22 -2.89 13.77
C ILE A 208 -1.56 -4.01 14.57
N TYR A 209 -2.19 -4.46 15.67
CA TYR A 209 -1.64 -5.52 16.49
C TYR A 209 -1.51 -6.85 15.74
N ALA A 210 -2.41 -7.12 14.79
CA ALA A 210 -2.34 -8.30 13.94
C ALA A 210 -1.09 -8.32 13.04
N PHE A 211 -0.50 -7.16 12.73
CA PHE A 211 0.71 -7.10 11.90
C PHE A 211 2.01 -7.22 12.69
N LEU A 212 2.03 -6.93 14.00
CA LEU A 212 3.25 -6.87 14.79
C LEU A 212 3.32 -7.92 15.89
N LEU A 213 2.25 -8.07 16.71
CA LEU A 213 2.28 -8.97 17.87
C LEU A 213 2.58 -10.43 17.50
N PRO A 214 1.97 -11.04 16.47
CA PRO A 214 2.29 -12.42 16.10
C PRO A 214 3.77 -12.57 15.70
N GLY A 215 4.33 -11.58 14.99
CA GLY A 215 5.76 -11.57 14.64
C GLY A 215 6.65 -11.50 15.88
N ILE A 216 6.31 -10.65 16.85
CA ILE A 216 7.04 -10.55 18.13
C ILE A 216 6.95 -11.86 18.91
N VAL A 217 5.75 -12.45 19.01
CA VAL A 217 5.55 -13.73 19.71
C VAL A 217 6.37 -14.85 19.06
N LEU A 218 6.29 -14.98 17.73
CA LEU A 218 7.05 -16.00 16.99
C LEU A 218 8.57 -15.80 17.19
N PHE A 219 9.04 -14.56 17.13
CA PHE A 219 10.45 -14.23 17.35
C PHE A 219 10.90 -14.59 18.78
N GLN A 220 10.09 -14.27 19.79
CA GLN A 220 10.40 -14.59 21.19
C GLN A 220 10.41 -16.09 21.48
N LEU A 221 9.40 -16.82 21.00
CA LEU A 221 9.27 -18.25 21.23
C LEU A 221 10.41 -19.07 20.57
N TRP A 222 10.74 -18.73 19.34
CA TRP A 222 11.80 -19.43 18.60
C TRP A 222 13.20 -18.88 18.91
N GLY A 223 13.34 -17.61 19.22
CA GLY A 223 14.60 -16.99 19.63
C GLY A 223 15.15 -17.57 20.92
N ARG A 224 14.29 -17.90 21.89
CA ARG A 224 14.69 -18.58 23.16
C ARG A 224 15.38 -19.91 22.92
N ARG A 225 14.96 -20.70 21.93
CA ARG A 225 15.56 -21.99 21.57
C ARG A 225 16.91 -21.87 20.88
N ARG A 226 17.31 -20.66 20.49
CA ARG A 226 18.54 -20.41 19.72
C ARG A 226 19.74 -20.00 20.55
N HIS A 227 19.58 -19.79 21.88
CA HIS A 227 20.62 -19.29 22.80
C HIS A 227 21.36 -18.01 22.39
N ALA A 228 21.06 -17.45 21.20
CA ALA A 228 21.77 -16.33 20.61
C ALA A 228 21.05 -14.97 20.71
N CYS A 229 19.78 -14.96 21.14
CA CYS A 229 18.99 -13.72 21.20
C CYS A 229 18.76 -13.30 22.65
N HIS A 230 19.77 -12.69 23.26
CA HIS A 230 19.61 -11.99 24.56
C HIS A 230 18.83 -10.68 24.42
N HIS A 231 18.54 -10.23 23.18
CA HIS A 231 17.85 -8.96 22.95
C HIS A 231 16.39 -9.22 22.61
N SER A 232 15.51 -8.73 23.47
CA SER A 232 14.07 -8.86 23.32
C SER A 232 13.54 -7.96 22.19
N ALA A 233 12.73 -8.50 21.29
CA ALA A 233 11.90 -7.70 20.39
C ALA A 233 10.74 -7.00 21.13
N TRP A 234 10.62 -7.25 22.43
CA TRP A 234 9.54 -6.76 23.26
C TRP A 234 9.93 -5.51 24.03
N CYS A 235 9.30 -4.38 23.73
CA CYS A 235 9.57 -3.08 24.36
C CYS A 235 8.89 -2.87 25.73
N GLY A 236 8.19 -3.87 26.25
CA GLY A 236 7.35 -3.76 27.45
C GLY A 236 5.87 -3.58 27.12
N TRP A 237 5.00 -3.71 28.14
CA TRP A 237 3.55 -3.70 27.98
C TRP A 237 2.95 -2.30 27.84
N TRP A 238 3.49 -1.30 28.55
CA TRP A 238 2.86 -0.01 28.67
C TRP A 238 2.63 0.74 27.33
N PRO A 239 3.53 0.72 26.31
CA PRO A 239 3.25 1.42 25.06
C PRO A 239 2.03 0.86 24.33
N TRP A 240 1.83 -0.46 24.42
CA TRP A 240 0.70 -1.15 23.81
C TRP A 240 -0.61 -0.82 24.51
N PHE A 241 -0.64 -0.92 25.87
CA PHE A 241 -1.85 -0.59 26.63
C PHE A 241 -2.16 0.89 26.58
N ALA A 242 -1.16 1.78 26.65
CA ALA A 242 -1.38 3.20 26.58
C ALA A 242 -1.94 3.63 25.20
N SER A 243 -1.40 3.09 24.09
CA SER A 243 -1.93 3.36 22.75
C SER A 243 -3.36 2.82 22.55
N LEU A 244 -3.66 1.66 23.11
CA LEU A 244 -5.03 1.14 23.15
C LEU A 244 -5.94 2.03 23.99
N GLY A 245 -5.44 2.54 25.14
CA GLY A 245 -6.16 3.48 25.99
C GLY A 245 -6.56 4.77 25.26
N ILE A 246 -5.66 5.37 24.48
CA ILE A 246 -5.99 6.53 23.63
C ILE A 246 -7.09 6.21 22.62
N PHE A 247 -7.01 5.03 21.98
CA PHE A 247 -8.05 4.60 21.06
C PHE A 247 -9.41 4.38 21.76
N LEU A 248 -9.39 3.75 22.95
CA LEU A 248 -10.60 3.53 23.75
C LEU A 248 -11.19 4.85 24.24
N LEU A 249 -10.38 5.85 24.61
CA LEU A 249 -10.85 7.18 24.94
C LEU A 249 -11.60 7.83 23.77
N TRP A 250 -11.11 7.68 22.55
CA TRP A 250 -11.83 8.12 21.34
C TRP A 250 -13.15 7.38 21.16
N VAL A 251 -13.19 6.05 21.38
CA VAL A 251 -14.44 5.25 21.28
C VAL A 251 -15.43 5.66 22.36
N ILE A 252 -14.98 5.77 23.60
CA ILE A 252 -15.84 6.15 24.75
C ILE A 252 -16.40 7.56 24.55
N GLY A 253 -15.57 8.52 24.13
CA GLY A 253 -16.05 9.85 23.80
C GLY A 253 -17.09 9.84 22.68
N GLY A 254 -16.91 9.01 21.64
CA GLY A 254 -17.93 8.83 20.60
C GLY A 254 -19.25 8.31 21.13
N VAL A 255 -19.21 7.29 21.99
CA VAL A 255 -20.42 6.70 22.60
C VAL A 255 -21.13 7.71 23.49
N LEU A 256 -20.39 8.55 24.23
CA LEU A 256 -20.98 9.52 25.16
C LEU A 256 -21.53 10.77 24.46
N PHE A 257 -20.88 11.24 23.41
CA PHE A 257 -21.21 12.56 22.83
C PHE A 257 -21.90 12.48 21.46
N VAL A 258 -21.93 11.30 20.80
CA VAL A 258 -22.48 11.19 19.44
C VAL A 258 -23.59 10.12 19.39
N PRO A 259 -24.84 10.51 19.14
CA PRO A 259 -25.95 9.58 19.06
C PRO A 259 -25.74 8.49 18.01
N GLY A 260 -25.99 7.24 18.36
CA GLY A 260 -25.86 6.10 17.44
C GLY A 260 -24.41 5.65 17.16
N PHE A 261 -23.40 6.25 17.78
CA PHE A 261 -21.99 5.87 17.57
C PHE A 261 -21.73 4.40 17.92
N PHE A 262 -22.32 3.90 19.01
CA PHE A 262 -22.13 2.51 19.42
C PHE A 262 -22.54 1.54 18.32
N ASP A 263 -23.74 1.66 17.78
CA ASP A 263 -24.24 0.74 16.73
C ASP A 263 -23.53 0.94 15.41
N GLN A 264 -23.30 2.19 15.00
CA GLN A 264 -22.75 2.51 13.69
C GLN A 264 -21.24 2.28 13.59
N VAL A 265 -20.51 2.39 14.70
CA VAL A 265 -19.05 2.26 14.74
C VAL A 265 -18.64 0.98 15.48
N VAL A 266 -19.03 0.84 16.76
CA VAL A 266 -18.53 -0.29 17.57
C VAL A 266 -19.09 -1.61 17.08
N VAL A 267 -20.42 -1.74 17.00
CA VAL A 267 -21.06 -2.98 16.57
C VAL A 267 -20.68 -3.30 15.12
N ARG A 268 -20.80 -2.35 14.21
CA ARG A 268 -20.58 -2.56 12.78
C ARG A 268 -19.12 -2.84 12.42
N GLU A 269 -18.14 -2.12 13.00
CA GLU A 269 -16.74 -2.24 12.64
C GLU A 269 -15.97 -3.31 13.43
N PHE A 270 -16.40 -3.61 14.64
CA PHE A 270 -15.69 -4.57 15.50
C PHE A 270 -16.46 -5.87 15.69
N VAL A 271 -17.76 -5.83 16.03
CA VAL A 271 -18.54 -7.05 16.29
C VAL A 271 -18.97 -7.74 14.98
N ALA A 272 -19.59 -6.99 14.06
CA ALA A 272 -20.14 -7.56 12.83
C ALA A 272 -19.08 -8.03 11.83
N ARG A 273 -17.79 -7.68 12.00
CA ARG A 273 -16.69 -8.21 11.17
C ARG A 273 -16.30 -9.64 11.49
N PHE A 274 -16.59 -10.11 12.68
CA PHE A 274 -16.39 -11.51 13.07
C PHE A 274 -17.61 -12.38 12.75
N GLY A 275 -18.76 -11.75 12.41
CA GLY A 275 -19.97 -12.41 11.93
C GLY A 275 -20.10 -12.36 10.39
N GLU A 276 -21.07 -13.06 9.84
CA GLU A 276 -21.34 -13.15 8.40
C GLU A 276 -22.03 -11.89 7.81
N ALA A 277 -22.45 -10.96 8.67
CA ALA A 277 -23.37 -9.87 8.32
C ALA A 277 -22.76 -8.78 7.41
N VAL A 278 -21.43 -8.58 7.39
CA VAL A 278 -20.82 -7.44 6.67
C VAL A 278 -20.16 -7.83 5.35
N HIS A 279 -19.49 -8.98 5.28
CA HIS A 279 -18.85 -9.48 4.06
C HIS A 279 -18.85 -11.00 4.05
N ARG A 280 -19.00 -11.61 2.87
CA ARG A 280 -18.83 -13.06 2.69
C ARG A 280 -17.47 -13.50 3.23
N PRO A 281 -17.41 -14.48 4.11
CA PRO A 281 -16.15 -15.00 4.64
C PRO A 281 -15.27 -15.52 3.50
N GLN A 282 -13.99 -15.21 3.55
CA GLN A 282 -13.02 -15.66 2.57
C GLN A 282 -12.13 -16.75 3.17
N PRO A 283 -11.65 -17.74 2.37
CA PRO A 283 -10.83 -18.82 2.87
C PRO A 283 -9.54 -18.32 3.52
N PHE A 284 -8.95 -19.09 4.45
CA PHE A 284 -7.75 -18.69 5.18
C PHE A 284 -6.55 -18.41 4.26
N TYR A 285 -6.43 -19.13 3.15
CA TYR A 285 -5.36 -18.96 2.16
C TYR A 285 -5.56 -17.80 1.19
N PHE A 286 -6.63 -17.01 1.31
CA PHE A 286 -7.01 -15.93 0.39
C PHE A 286 -5.85 -14.98 0.04
N TYR A 287 -5.06 -14.57 1.02
CA TYR A 287 -3.98 -13.62 0.78
C TYR A 287 -2.79 -14.20 0.02
N LEU A 288 -2.53 -15.51 0.13
CA LEU A 288 -1.36 -16.13 -0.47
C LEU A 288 -1.34 -16.03 -2.01
N PRO A 289 -2.36 -16.50 -2.76
CA PRO A 289 -2.38 -16.37 -4.22
C PRO A 289 -2.43 -14.91 -4.66
N HIS A 290 -3.16 -14.05 -3.93
CA HIS A 290 -3.20 -12.62 -4.25
C HIS A 290 -1.85 -11.94 -4.04
N LEU A 291 -1.12 -12.26 -2.98
CA LEU A 291 0.21 -11.71 -2.74
C LEU A 291 1.21 -12.23 -3.77
N LEU A 292 1.19 -13.53 -4.09
CA LEU A 292 2.04 -14.11 -5.12
C LEU A 292 1.84 -13.42 -6.48
N HIS A 293 0.61 -13.24 -6.91
CA HIS A 293 0.29 -12.58 -8.18
C HIS A 293 0.58 -11.07 -8.15
N LYS A 294 0.15 -10.35 -7.11
CA LYS A 294 0.29 -8.88 -7.04
C LYS A 294 1.73 -8.43 -6.79
N PHE A 295 2.54 -9.29 -6.20
CA PHE A 295 3.96 -9.04 -5.95
C PHE A 295 4.88 -9.67 -7.02
N ALA A 296 4.32 -10.33 -8.05
CA ALA A 296 5.12 -10.83 -9.17
C ALA A 296 5.79 -9.66 -9.96
N PRO A 297 7.01 -9.85 -10.50
CA PRO A 297 7.82 -11.09 -10.54
C PRO A 297 8.65 -11.35 -9.27
N TRP A 298 8.62 -10.45 -8.30
CA TRP A 298 9.44 -10.50 -7.09
C TRP A 298 9.12 -11.70 -6.21
N SER A 299 7.86 -12.13 -6.16
CA SER A 299 7.43 -13.36 -5.50
C SER A 299 8.07 -14.59 -6.13
N VAL A 300 8.15 -14.63 -7.47
CA VAL A 300 8.80 -15.72 -8.20
C VAL A 300 10.31 -15.74 -7.92
N LEU A 301 10.97 -14.57 -7.96
CA LEU A 301 12.38 -14.44 -7.62
C LEU A 301 12.67 -14.92 -6.20
N MET A 302 11.82 -14.54 -5.23
CA MET A 302 11.93 -14.94 -3.82
C MET A 302 11.83 -16.46 -3.64
N ILE A 303 10.88 -17.11 -4.32
CA ILE A 303 10.71 -18.56 -4.30
C ILE A 303 11.89 -19.23 -4.99
N ALA A 304 12.30 -18.77 -6.16
CA ALA A 304 13.42 -19.33 -6.91
C ALA A 304 14.73 -19.28 -6.10
N THR A 305 15.02 -18.14 -5.47
CA THR A 305 16.20 -18.00 -4.60
C THR A 305 16.10 -18.89 -3.36
N ALA A 306 14.93 -19.07 -2.76
CA ALA A 306 14.71 -19.99 -1.65
C ALA A 306 14.92 -21.46 -2.06
N ILE A 307 14.42 -21.88 -3.22
CA ILE A 307 14.63 -23.23 -3.75
C ILE A 307 16.10 -23.51 -4.01
N VAL A 308 16.82 -22.54 -4.61
CA VAL A 308 18.26 -22.70 -4.84
C VAL A 308 19.02 -22.78 -3.50
N ASP A 309 18.61 -22.02 -2.46
CA ASP A 309 19.20 -22.12 -1.12
C ASP A 309 18.97 -23.50 -0.46
N LEU A 310 17.80 -24.08 -0.67
CA LEU A 310 17.46 -25.40 -0.12
C LEU A 310 18.23 -26.51 -0.86
N ARG A 311 18.34 -26.43 -2.20
CA ARG A 311 19.04 -27.42 -3.02
C ARG A 311 20.57 -27.40 -2.90
N SER A 312 21.15 -26.22 -2.67
CA SER A 312 22.62 -26.07 -2.52
C SER A 312 23.15 -26.62 -1.19
N ARG A 313 22.26 -27.07 -0.32
CA ARG A 313 22.58 -27.65 0.98
C ARG A 313 21.90 -29.01 1.09
N ASP A 314 22.65 -30.02 1.33
CA ASP A 314 22.14 -31.31 1.85
C ASP A 314 21.47 -31.15 3.22
N SER A 315 21.23 -29.92 3.66
CA SER A 315 20.79 -29.56 4.98
C SER A 315 19.30 -29.25 5.04
N LYS A 316 18.62 -29.95 5.93
CA LYS A 316 17.23 -29.79 6.33
C LYS A 316 16.87 -28.31 6.57
N LEU A 317 15.65 -27.91 6.25
CA LEU A 317 15.05 -26.58 6.47
C LEU A 317 15.41 -25.95 7.86
N ARG A 318 15.57 -26.83 8.88
CA ARG A 318 15.98 -26.44 10.23
C ARG A 318 17.36 -25.76 10.28
N ALA A 319 18.31 -26.17 9.41
CA ALA A 319 19.65 -25.57 9.37
C ALA A 319 19.60 -24.18 8.74
N LEU A 320 18.76 -23.96 7.72
CA LEU A 320 18.55 -22.63 7.13
C LEU A 320 18.08 -21.61 8.18
N PHE A 321 17.07 -22.00 8.98
CA PHE A 321 16.58 -21.16 10.06
C PHE A 321 17.61 -20.96 11.19
N ARG A 322 18.42 -21.97 11.50
CA ARG A 322 19.43 -21.88 12.57
C ARG A 322 20.59 -20.94 12.24
N GLU A 323 20.96 -20.85 10.97
CA GLU A 323 22.07 -20.02 10.51
C GLU A 323 21.66 -18.60 10.06
N MET A 324 20.35 -18.31 10.11
CA MET A 324 19.82 -16.99 9.76
C MET A 324 20.22 -15.99 10.84
N SER A 325 20.69 -14.79 10.46
CA SER A 325 20.96 -13.73 11.41
C SER A 325 19.70 -13.30 12.18
N PRO A 326 19.81 -12.83 13.44
CA PRO A 326 18.64 -12.48 14.24
C PRO A 326 17.74 -11.43 13.58
N GLU A 327 18.33 -10.42 12.93
CA GLU A 327 17.59 -9.38 12.22
C GLU A 327 16.85 -9.90 10.97
N THR A 328 17.44 -10.86 10.24
CA THR A 328 16.75 -11.51 9.12
C THR A 328 15.64 -12.43 9.61
N PHE A 329 15.88 -13.13 10.73
CA PHE A 329 14.86 -13.96 11.36
C PHE A 329 13.67 -13.12 11.85
N TRP A 330 13.92 -11.91 12.38
CA TRP A 330 12.86 -10.96 12.72
C TRP A 330 12.02 -10.60 11.49
N LEU A 331 12.64 -10.28 10.34
CA LEU A 331 11.90 -9.99 9.10
C LEU A 331 10.99 -11.12 8.68
N VAL A 332 11.43 -12.38 8.83
CA VAL A 332 10.60 -13.57 8.57
C VAL A 332 9.43 -13.63 9.55
N CYS A 333 9.69 -13.54 10.85
CA CYS A 333 8.66 -13.60 11.88
C CYS A 333 7.62 -12.48 11.72
N TRP A 334 8.07 -11.26 11.44
CA TRP A 334 7.20 -10.11 11.23
C TRP A 334 6.33 -10.27 9.98
N THR A 335 6.93 -10.57 8.84
CA THR A 335 6.22 -10.75 7.57
C THR A 335 5.18 -11.87 7.64
N PHE A 336 5.60 -13.06 8.05
CA PHE A 336 4.72 -14.22 8.08
C PHE A 336 3.77 -14.20 9.29
N GLY A 337 4.18 -13.65 10.43
CA GLY A 337 3.31 -13.46 11.58
C GLY A 337 2.11 -12.57 11.24
N GLY A 338 2.36 -11.42 10.59
CA GLY A 338 1.31 -10.53 10.10
C GLY A 338 0.42 -11.18 9.04
N LEU A 339 1.01 -11.92 8.09
CA LEU A 339 0.26 -12.64 7.05
C LEU A 339 -0.67 -13.70 7.66
N ILE A 340 -0.17 -14.50 8.59
CA ILE A 340 -0.95 -15.55 9.28
C ILE A 340 -2.10 -14.93 10.07
N ALA A 341 -1.82 -13.91 10.89
CA ALA A 341 -2.86 -13.27 11.69
C ALA A 341 -3.97 -12.66 10.82
N MET A 342 -3.61 -11.95 9.74
CA MET A 342 -4.59 -11.42 8.81
C MET A 342 -5.37 -12.51 8.06
N SER A 343 -4.75 -13.68 7.83
CA SER A 343 -5.40 -14.83 7.20
C SER A 343 -6.44 -15.52 8.09
N LEU A 344 -6.35 -15.35 9.41
CA LEU A 344 -7.34 -15.87 10.36
C LEU A 344 -8.61 -15.00 10.44
N ILE A 345 -8.53 -13.71 10.08
CA ILE A 345 -9.69 -12.81 10.10
C ILE A 345 -10.63 -13.17 8.93
N PRO A 346 -11.94 -13.45 9.17
CA PRO A 346 -12.86 -13.91 8.13
C PRO A 346 -13.08 -12.90 7.00
N SER A 347 -13.28 -11.63 7.35
CA SER A 347 -13.51 -10.54 6.39
C SER A 347 -12.20 -10.08 5.74
N LYS A 348 -11.92 -10.56 4.52
CA LYS A 348 -10.67 -10.28 3.81
C LYS A 348 -10.86 -9.36 2.59
N ARG A 349 -9.86 -8.52 2.35
CA ARG A 349 -9.72 -7.70 1.13
C ARG A 349 -8.23 -7.61 0.79
N VAL A 350 -7.90 -7.65 -0.49
CA VAL A 350 -6.50 -7.66 -0.97
C VAL A 350 -5.71 -6.46 -0.44
N ASP A 351 -6.31 -5.28 -0.41
CA ASP A 351 -5.63 -4.05 0.02
C ASP A 351 -5.25 -4.07 1.52
N ARG A 352 -5.97 -4.85 2.35
CA ARG A 352 -5.72 -4.93 3.81
C ARG A 352 -4.41 -5.60 4.18
N ILE A 353 -3.85 -6.46 3.31
CA ILE A 353 -2.57 -7.13 3.56
C ILE A 353 -1.36 -6.25 3.24
N PHE A 354 -1.57 -5.07 2.66
CA PHE A 354 -0.50 -4.21 2.16
C PHE A 354 0.62 -3.89 3.18
N PRO A 355 0.36 -3.72 4.50
CA PRO A 355 1.43 -3.52 5.48
C PRO A 355 2.49 -4.63 5.55
N VAL A 356 2.22 -5.81 4.98
CA VAL A 356 3.19 -6.91 4.86
C VAL A 356 4.15 -6.71 3.68
N VAL A 357 3.80 -5.87 2.69
CA VAL A 357 4.62 -5.68 1.47
C VAL A 357 5.97 -5.02 1.75
N PRO A 358 6.10 -3.92 2.52
CA PRO A 358 7.40 -3.32 2.80
C PRO A 358 8.39 -4.27 3.49
N PRO A 359 8.06 -4.98 4.59
CA PRO A 359 8.99 -5.96 5.17
C PRO A 359 9.30 -7.14 4.23
N LEU A 360 8.37 -7.52 3.35
CA LEU A 360 8.62 -8.53 2.31
C LEU A 360 9.67 -8.06 1.30
N CYS A 361 9.64 -6.79 0.89
CA CYS A 361 10.66 -6.19 0.02
C CYS A 361 12.05 -6.21 0.70
N LEU A 362 12.12 -5.89 1.98
CA LEU A 362 13.35 -5.91 2.74
C LEU A 362 13.87 -7.35 2.95
N LEU A 363 12.96 -8.31 3.17
CA LEU A 363 13.31 -9.74 3.27
C LEU A 363 13.87 -10.28 1.96
N LEU A 364 13.28 -9.92 0.81
CA LEU A 364 13.80 -10.29 -0.51
C LEU A 364 15.22 -9.72 -0.72
N ALA A 365 15.43 -8.45 -0.37
CA ALA A 365 16.74 -7.81 -0.46
C ALA A 365 17.78 -8.52 0.41
N ALA A 366 17.44 -8.86 1.65
CA ALA A 366 18.29 -9.63 2.57
C ALA A 366 18.60 -11.04 2.03
N GLN A 367 17.63 -11.69 1.40
CA GLN A 367 17.78 -13.02 0.82
C GLN A 367 18.78 -13.02 -0.35
N VAL A 368 18.70 -12.03 -1.25
CA VAL A 368 19.65 -11.91 -2.37
C VAL A 368 21.05 -11.55 -1.86
N ALA A 369 21.16 -10.60 -0.91
CA ALA A 369 22.44 -10.15 -0.36
C ALA A 369 23.17 -11.25 0.44
N ARG A 370 22.46 -12.11 1.15
CA ARG A 370 23.06 -13.22 1.91
C ARG A 370 23.88 -14.15 1.01
N ARG A 371 23.51 -14.29 -0.23
CA ARG A 371 24.26 -15.07 -1.21
C ARG A 371 25.53 -14.38 -1.67
N GLN A 372 25.49 -13.04 -1.83
CA GLN A 372 26.69 -12.29 -2.16
C GLN A 372 27.81 -12.49 -1.13
N SER A 373 27.48 -12.39 0.17
CA SER A 373 28.46 -12.49 1.25
C SER A 373 29.05 -13.91 1.38
N ARG A 374 28.29 -14.95 1.08
CA ARG A 374 28.76 -16.34 1.17
C ARG A 374 29.73 -16.69 0.04
N ASP A 375 29.43 -16.22 -1.15
CA ASP A 375 30.27 -16.46 -2.32
C ASP A 375 31.61 -15.70 -2.21
N PHE A 376 31.61 -14.52 -1.53
CA PHE A 376 32.83 -13.78 -1.23
C PHE A 376 33.73 -14.50 -0.21
N LEU A 377 33.18 -15.10 0.83
CA LEU A 377 33.94 -15.88 1.83
C LEU A 377 34.42 -17.24 1.29
N ALA A 378 33.80 -17.74 0.24
CA ALA A 378 34.23 -18.97 -0.45
C ALA A 378 35.26 -18.72 -1.55
N SER A 379 35.59 -17.46 -1.87
CA SER A 379 36.62 -17.08 -2.83
C SER A 379 38.03 -17.31 -2.26
N PRO A 380 38.94 -18.00 -2.98
CA PRO A 380 40.21 -18.45 -2.45
C PRO A 380 41.32 -17.36 -2.51
N ALA A 381 41.08 -16.20 -1.86
CA ALA A 381 42.10 -15.14 -1.79
C ALA A 381 43.31 -15.48 -0.89
N GLU A 382 43.26 -16.55 -0.10
CA GLU A 382 44.39 -17.01 0.73
C GLU A 382 44.41 -18.54 0.77
N ARG A 383 44.82 -19.22 -0.31
CA ARG A 383 45.25 -20.62 -0.24
C ARG A 383 46.74 -20.72 -0.49
N PRO A 384 47.48 -21.43 0.41
CA PRO A 384 48.85 -21.86 0.05
C PRO A 384 48.80 -22.77 -1.17
N ILE A 385 49.75 -22.55 -2.06
CA ILE A 385 49.89 -23.22 -3.34
C ILE A 385 50.14 -24.73 -3.11
N HIS A 386 49.08 -25.52 -3.07
CA HIS A 386 49.13 -26.97 -3.29
C HIS A 386 48.05 -27.35 -4.31
N PRO A 387 48.44 -27.87 -5.50
CA PRO A 387 47.48 -28.22 -6.55
C PRO A 387 46.85 -29.61 -6.24
N THR A 388 45.63 -29.61 -5.74
CA THR A 388 44.81 -30.82 -5.78
C THR A 388 43.55 -30.56 -6.60
N SER A 389 43.41 -31.31 -7.67
CA SER A 389 42.46 -31.18 -8.79
C SER A 389 40.95 -31.19 -8.44
N ARG A 390 40.57 -31.29 -7.17
CA ARG A 390 39.17 -31.36 -6.73
C ARG A 390 38.58 -30.03 -6.26
N SER A 391 39.43 -28.95 -6.17
CA SER A 391 39.02 -27.62 -5.71
C SER A 391 38.51 -26.71 -6.84
N ASP A 392 38.89 -26.98 -8.08
CA ASP A 392 38.54 -26.13 -9.20
C ASP A 392 37.08 -26.29 -9.63
N ASP A 393 36.51 -27.49 -9.55
CA ASP A 393 35.11 -27.76 -9.89
C ASP A 393 34.13 -27.04 -8.96
N LEU A 394 34.47 -26.82 -7.69
CA LEU A 394 33.62 -26.12 -6.70
C LEU A 394 33.63 -24.61 -6.90
N SER A 395 34.74 -24.01 -7.35
CA SER A 395 34.82 -22.56 -7.59
C SER A 395 34.02 -22.15 -8.83
N TRP A 396 34.12 -22.89 -9.93
CA TRP A 396 33.37 -22.69 -11.17
C TRP A 396 31.86 -22.83 -10.96
N HIS A 397 31.44 -23.76 -10.11
CA HIS A 397 30.02 -23.96 -9.80
C HIS A 397 29.42 -22.78 -9.03
N ASN A 398 30.15 -22.17 -8.09
CA ASN A 398 29.70 -21.02 -7.31
C ASN A 398 29.61 -19.74 -8.15
N ASP A 399 30.56 -19.45 -9.00
CA ASP A 399 30.52 -18.28 -9.89
C ASP A 399 29.36 -18.37 -10.89
N GLY A 400 29.08 -19.55 -11.41
CA GLY A 400 27.91 -19.78 -12.27
C GLY A 400 26.56 -19.56 -11.57
N VAL A 401 26.45 -19.87 -10.28
CA VAL A 401 25.21 -19.65 -9.49
C VAL A 401 25.05 -18.17 -9.17
N ARG A 402 26.11 -17.46 -8.78
CA ARG A 402 26.11 -16.02 -8.52
C ARG A 402 25.68 -15.24 -9.76
N GLY A 403 26.29 -15.51 -10.90
CA GLY A 403 25.95 -14.88 -12.17
C GLY A 403 24.49 -15.12 -12.59
N ARG A 404 23.92 -16.31 -12.30
CA ARG A 404 22.52 -16.60 -12.56
C ARG A 404 21.59 -15.76 -11.72
N ILE A 405 21.85 -15.54 -10.43
CA ILE A 405 21.01 -14.74 -9.55
C ILE A 405 21.00 -13.27 -9.95
N TYR A 406 22.14 -12.70 -10.33
CA TYR A 406 22.19 -11.34 -10.86
C TYR A 406 21.40 -11.19 -12.15
N ARG A 407 21.53 -12.13 -13.08
CA ARG A 407 20.73 -12.14 -14.31
C ARG A 407 19.24 -12.26 -14.03
N TRP A 408 18.83 -13.14 -13.12
CA TRP A 408 17.42 -13.24 -12.72
C TRP A 408 16.91 -11.97 -12.04
N THR A 409 17.72 -11.34 -11.21
CA THR A 409 17.38 -10.07 -10.56
C THR A 409 17.25 -8.93 -11.57
N ALA A 410 18.19 -8.82 -12.51
CA ALA A 410 18.14 -7.83 -13.58
C ALA A 410 16.94 -8.08 -14.53
N ALA A 411 16.68 -9.33 -14.87
CA ALA A 411 15.52 -9.70 -15.68
C ALA A 411 14.19 -9.41 -14.95
N ALA A 412 14.11 -9.72 -13.65
CA ALA A 412 12.94 -9.41 -12.83
C ALA A 412 12.73 -7.89 -12.72
N LEU A 413 13.79 -7.10 -12.57
CA LEU A 413 13.73 -5.64 -12.55
C LEU A 413 13.21 -5.10 -13.89
N LEU A 414 13.82 -5.49 -14.99
CA LEU A 414 13.41 -5.04 -16.32
C LEU A 414 11.96 -5.43 -16.63
N PHE A 415 11.61 -6.68 -16.38
CA PHE A 415 10.25 -7.17 -16.58
C PHE A 415 9.25 -6.41 -15.70
N SER A 416 9.57 -6.17 -14.42
CA SER A 416 8.67 -5.46 -13.51
C SER A 416 8.44 -4.01 -13.94
N ILE A 417 9.48 -3.32 -14.41
CA ILE A 417 9.36 -1.96 -14.95
C ILE A 417 8.45 -1.96 -16.19
N LEU A 418 8.76 -2.82 -17.17
CA LEU A 418 7.99 -2.88 -18.41
C LEU A 418 6.53 -3.29 -18.17
N PHE A 419 6.31 -4.33 -17.37
CA PHE A 419 4.98 -4.83 -17.06
C PHE A 419 4.14 -3.81 -16.28
N THR A 420 4.69 -3.22 -15.20
CA THR A 420 3.96 -2.26 -14.38
C THR A 420 3.68 -0.97 -15.13
N SER A 421 4.64 -0.51 -15.96
CA SER A 421 4.46 0.67 -16.82
C SER A 421 3.41 0.40 -17.90
N GLY A 422 3.50 -0.72 -18.60
CA GLY A 422 2.52 -1.11 -19.62
C GLY A 422 1.11 -1.28 -19.05
N TYR A 423 1.00 -1.95 -17.90
CA TYR A 423 -0.27 -2.07 -17.18
C TYR A 423 -0.84 -0.70 -16.77
N THR A 424 0.03 0.20 -16.28
CA THR A 424 -0.38 1.57 -15.89
C THR A 424 -0.89 2.34 -17.10
N VAL A 425 -0.17 2.33 -18.21
CA VAL A 425 -0.58 2.99 -19.47
C VAL A 425 -1.93 2.44 -19.94
N ALA A 426 -2.06 1.12 -20.03
CA ALA A 426 -3.32 0.48 -20.44
C ALA A 426 -4.49 0.86 -19.53
N LYS A 427 -4.27 0.87 -18.21
CA LYS A 427 -5.28 1.26 -17.21
C LYS A 427 -5.70 2.73 -17.35
N VAL A 428 -4.74 3.64 -17.53
CA VAL A 428 -5.01 5.08 -17.67
C VAL A 428 -5.74 5.37 -18.97
N VAL A 429 -5.27 4.84 -20.09
CA VAL A 429 -5.92 4.99 -21.40
C VAL A 429 -7.35 4.43 -21.37
N SER A 430 -7.53 3.24 -20.82
CA SER A 430 -8.85 2.65 -20.62
C SER A 430 -9.73 3.52 -19.72
N GLY A 431 -9.16 4.11 -18.66
CA GLY A 431 -9.87 5.01 -17.75
C GLY A 431 -10.45 6.24 -18.45
N TYR A 432 -9.67 6.89 -19.30
CA TYR A 432 -10.14 8.05 -20.08
C TYR A 432 -11.11 7.63 -21.20
N ARG A 433 -10.83 6.52 -21.88
CA ARG A 433 -11.74 6.01 -22.91
C ARG A 433 -13.11 5.60 -22.35
N ASP A 434 -13.15 5.07 -21.14
CA ASP A 434 -14.37 4.66 -20.45
C ASP A 434 -15.01 5.80 -19.66
N HIS A 435 -14.59 7.05 -19.88
CA HIS A 435 -15.10 8.26 -19.23
C HIS A 435 -15.13 8.16 -17.68
N ARG A 436 -14.09 7.61 -17.08
CA ARG A 436 -13.99 7.55 -15.61
C ARG A 436 -13.85 8.93 -14.96
N ASP A 437 -13.49 9.96 -15.71
CA ASP A 437 -13.43 11.37 -15.30
C ASP A 437 -14.80 12.08 -15.33
N ALA A 438 -15.84 11.43 -15.84
CA ALA A 438 -17.15 12.05 -16.06
C ALA A 438 -17.73 12.77 -14.83
N LEU A 439 -17.62 12.17 -13.62
CA LEU A 439 -18.07 12.83 -12.38
C LEU A 439 -17.29 14.10 -12.04
N VAL A 440 -15.99 14.08 -12.26
CA VAL A 440 -15.11 15.23 -11.99
C VAL A 440 -15.43 16.38 -12.94
N VAL A 441 -15.58 16.05 -14.24
CA VAL A 441 -15.91 17.01 -15.29
C VAL A 441 -17.28 17.61 -15.02
N PHE A 442 -18.29 16.78 -14.83
CA PHE A 442 -19.64 17.22 -14.54
C PHE A 442 -19.74 18.13 -13.30
N GLY A 443 -19.17 17.70 -12.16
CA GLY A 443 -19.21 18.48 -10.94
C GLY A 443 -18.46 19.81 -11.06
N ARG A 444 -17.42 19.88 -11.91
CA ARG A 444 -16.71 21.12 -12.22
C ARG A 444 -17.54 22.05 -13.09
N GLU A 445 -18.17 21.52 -14.12
CA GLU A 445 -19.06 22.27 -15.01
C GLU A 445 -20.26 22.84 -14.26
N VAL A 446 -20.92 22.01 -13.42
CA VAL A 446 -22.04 22.49 -12.57
C VAL A 446 -21.61 23.65 -11.68
N ARG A 447 -20.45 23.55 -11.02
CA ARG A 447 -19.96 24.66 -10.17
C ARG A 447 -19.58 25.89 -10.96
N HIS A 448 -19.00 25.72 -12.14
CA HIS A 448 -18.65 26.84 -13.02
C HIS A 448 -19.90 27.59 -13.47
N GLU A 449 -20.91 26.87 -13.99
CA GLU A 449 -22.20 27.46 -14.41
C GLU A 449 -22.94 28.09 -13.23
N ALA A 450 -22.97 27.41 -12.08
CA ALA A 450 -23.56 27.96 -10.87
C ALA A 450 -22.87 29.24 -10.39
N GLY A 451 -21.54 29.33 -10.53
CA GLY A 451 -20.79 30.55 -10.21
C GLY A 451 -21.08 31.69 -11.18
N LEU A 452 -21.14 31.44 -12.50
CA LEU A 452 -21.43 32.43 -13.52
C LEU A 452 -22.85 32.99 -13.41
N ARG A 453 -23.82 32.11 -13.11
CA ARG A 453 -25.24 32.47 -13.06
C ARG A 453 -25.75 32.75 -11.66
N HIS A 454 -24.87 32.68 -10.63
CA HIS A 454 -25.21 32.83 -9.22
C HIS A 454 -26.29 31.87 -8.74
N TRP A 455 -26.34 30.62 -9.29
CA TRP A 455 -27.33 29.63 -8.92
C TRP A 455 -27.17 29.10 -7.50
N ARG A 456 -28.28 29.04 -6.79
CA ARG A 456 -28.41 28.25 -5.56
C ARG A 456 -28.74 26.82 -5.99
N TYR A 457 -27.80 25.91 -5.83
CA TYR A 457 -27.94 24.54 -6.27
C TYR A 457 -27.77 23.55 -5.13
N GLU A 458 -28.45 22.41 -5.24
CA GLU A 458 -28.35 21.28 -4.31
C GLU A 458 -28.28 19.95 -5.10
N ALA A 459 -27.96 18.84 -4.38
CA ALA A 459 -27.93 17.51 -4.95
C ALA A 459 -28.88 16.59 -4.21
N ILE A 460 -29.73 15.87 -4.94
CA ILE A 460 -30.61 14.85 -4.38
C ILE A 460 -29.80 13.59 -4.09
N SER A 461 -30.23 12.87 -3.04
CA SER A 461 -29.61 11.64 -2.59
C SER A 461 -29.39 10.64 -3.72
N GLY A 462 -28.15 10.33 -3.97
CA GLY A 462 -27.68 9.31 -4.89
C GLY A 462 -26.77 8.30 -4.19
N SER A 463 -26.29 7.31 -4.93
CA SER A 463 -25.39 6.29 -4.38
C SER A 463 -23.91 6.70 -4.34
N ASP A 464 -23.57 7.91 -4.82
CA ASP A 464 -22.19 8.38 -5.00
C ASP A 464 -21.83 9.55 -4.06
N GLU A 465 -21.19 9.26 -2.95
CA GLU A 465 -20.59 10.28 -2.08
C GLU A 465 -19.56 11.16 -2.83
N GLY A 466 -18.91 10.62 -3.88
CA GLY A 466 -17.97 11.35 -4.73
C GLY A 466 -18.62 12.51 -5.49
N MET A 467 -19.90 12.45 -5.83
CA MET A 467 -20.60 13.55 -6.49
C MET A 467 -20.64 14.80 -5.59
N LEU A 468 -21.00 14.64 -4.32
CA LEU A 468 -21.04 15.76 -3.36
C LEU A 468 -19.68 16.44 -3.22
N LEU A 469 -18.59 15.67 -3.19
CA LEU A 469 -17.25 16.21 -3.10
C LEU A 469 -16.91 17.09 -4.31
N TYR A 470 -17.31 16.69 -5.52
CA TYR A 470 -17.10 17.48 -6.73
C TYR A 470 -18.05 18.68 -6.81
N LEU A 471 -19.22 18.62 -6.20
CA LEU A 471 -20.13 19.74 -6.03
C LEU A 471 -19.78 20.64 -4.84
N GLN A 472 -18.83 20.24 -3.98
CA GLN A 472 -18.47 20.90 -2.72
C GLN A 472 -19.64 21.06 -1.74
N LYS A 473 -20.49 20.03 -1.66
CA LYS A 473 -21.62 19.94 -0.71
C LYS A 473 -21.34 18.89 0.35
N THR A 474 -21.89 19.09 1.55
CA THR A 474 -21.68 18.20 2.71
C THR A 474 -22.83 17.23 2.94
N HIS A 475 -23.99 17.48 2.37
CA HIS A 475 -25.17 16.63 2.51
C HIS A 475 -26.01 16.59 1.23
N PHE A 476 -26.80 15.56 1.09
CA PHE A 476 -27.83 15.48 0.08
C PHE A 476 -29.13 16.09 0.59
N ILE A 477 -29.84 16.80 -0.28
CA ILE A 477 -31.19 17.25 0.03
C ILE A 477 -32.20 16.11 -0.21
N LYS A 478 -33.18 15.98 0.69
CA LYS A 478 -34.29 15.02 0.49
C LYS A 478 -35.17 15.47 -0.69
N PRO A 479 -35.67 14.54 -1.54
CA PRO A 479 -36.47 14.91 -2.72
C PRO A 479 -37.64 15.83 -2.40
N GLU A 480 -38.40 15.52 -1.34
CA GLU A 480 -39.57 16.32 -0.97
C GLU A 480 -39.20 17.75 -0.51
N LYS A 481 -38.03 17.90 0.14
CA LYS A 481 -37.51 19.21 0.51
C LYS A 481 -37.03 19.97 -0.72
N ALA A 482 -36.34 19.29 -1.64
CA ALA A 482 -35.85 19.88 -2.88
C ALA A 482 -37.01 20.43 -3.73
N ILE A 483 -38.11 19.67 -3.88
CA ILE A 483 -39.31 20.10 -4.61
C ILE A 483 -39.95 21.32 -3.97
N ARG A 484 -40.08 21.31 -2.63
CA ARG A 484 -40.66 22.48 -1.92
C ARG A 484 -39.80 23.74 -2.07
N GLU A 485 -38.49 23.62 -1.90
CA GLU A 485 -37.57 24.76 -2.03
C GLU A 485 -37.48 25.26 -3.48
N TRP A 486 -37.49 24.36 -4.45
CA TRP A 486 -37.57 24.72 -5.86
C TRP A 486 -38.85 25.52 -6.16
N ASN A 487 -40.01 24.97 -5.84
CA ASN A 487 -41.28 25.61 -6.17
C ASN A 487 -41.49 26.95 -5.42
N ARG A 488 -40.79 27.16 -4.29
CA ARG A 488 -40.73 28.48 -3.60
C ARG A 488 -39.72 29.46 -4.19
N GLY A 489 -38.96 29.06 -5.20
CA GLY A 489 -37.90 29.91 -5.78
C GLY A 489 -36.62 29.99 -4.94
N ALA A 490 -36.42 29.09 -3.98
CA ALA A 490 -35.21 29.05 -3.17
C ALA A 490 -34.04 28.30 -3.84
N LEU A 491 -34.31 27.50 -4.86
CA LEU A 491 -33.32 26.78 -5.67
C LEU A 491 -33.45 27.16 -7.15
N ASP A 492 -32.30 27.29 -7.81
CA ASP A 492 -32.18 27.64 -9.22
C ASP A 492 -31.70 26.46 -10.06
N ALA A 493 -30.98 25.52 -9.44
CA ALA A 493 -30.48 24.29 -10.07
C ALA A 493 -30.49 23.10 -9.13
N LEU A 494 -30.64 21.88 -9.67
CA LEU A 494 -30.74 20.64 -8.92
C LEU A 494 -30.00 19.51 -9.65
N VAL A 495 -29.03 18.91 -8.98
CA VAL A 495 -28.36 17.70 -9.45
C VAL A 495 -29.13 16.48 -8.97
N ALA A 496 -29.54 15.62 -9.86
CA ALA A 496 -30.32 14.43 -9.54
C ALA A 496 -29.80 13.18 -10.26
N PRO A 497 -30.03 11.97 -9.73
CA PRO A 497 -29.87 10.74 -10.49
C PRO A 497 -30.73 10.79 -11.75
N ALA A 498 -30.17 10.32 -12.88
CA ALA A 498 -30.88 10.37 -14.16
C ALA A 498 -32.21 9.60 -14.15
N GLU A 499 -32.31 8.55 -13.32
CA GLU A 499 -33.52 7.76 -13.12
C GLU A 499 -34.68 8.59 -12.53
N GLU A 500 -34.37 9.56 -11.68
CA GLU A 500 -35.35 10.46 -11.05
C GLU A 500 -35.70 11.69 -11.93
N GLY A 501 -34.88 11.97 -12.95
CA GLY A 501 -35.05 13.13 -13.83
C GLY A 501 -36.46 13.29 -14.41
N PRO A 502 -37.07 12.26 -15.02
CA PRO A 502 -38.41 12.36 -15.59
C PRO A 502 -39.52 12.61 -14.56
N ARG A 503 -39.37 12.11 -13.34
CA ARG A 503 -40.29 12.38 -12.23
C ARG A 503 -40.15 13.83 -11.77
N LEU A 504 -38.93 14.27 -11.53
CA LEU A 504 -38.65 15.62 -11.04
C LEU A 504 -39.08 16.70 -12.04
N LEU A 505 -38.91 16.48 -13.35
CA LEU A 505 -39.38 17.41 -14.37
C LEU A 505 -40.90 17.60 -14.35
N ARG A 506 -41.68 16.64 -13.87
CA ARG A 506 -43.14 16.77 -13.72
C ARG A 506 -43.55 17.48 -12.42
N GLU A 507 -42.74 17.37 -11.37
CA GLU A 507 -43.06 17.90 -10.04
C GLU A 507 -42.46 19.31 -9.80
N LEU A 508 -41.43 19.68 -10.57
CA LEU A 508 -40.76 20.98 -10.47
C LEU A 508 -41.32 21.99 -11.46
N GLN A 509 -41.76 23.12 -10.97
CA GLN A 509 -42.31 24.20 -11.83
C GLN A 509 -41.21 24.82 -12.68
N ASN A 510 -41.45 24.96 -14.00
CA ASN A 510 -40.52 25.58 -14.95
C ASN A 510 -39.12 24.94 -14.99
N ALA A 511 -39.02 23.65 -14.70
CA ALA A 511 -37.75 22.94 -14.76
C ALA A 511 -37.42 22.46 -16.17
N SER A 512 -36.19 22.60 -16.59
CA SER A 512 -35.64 22.10 -17.83
C SER A 512 -34.38 21.29 -17.59
N LEU A 513 -34.08 20.34 -18.49
CA LEU A 513 -32.80 19.66 -18.49
C LEU A 513 -31.74 20.61 -19.01
N SER A 514 -30.67 20.77 -18.24
CA SER A 514 -29.51 21.55 -18.70
C SER A 514 -28.83 20.87 -19.90
N PRO A 515 -28.26 21.65 -20.84
CA PRO A 515 -27.49 21.12 -21.98
C PRO A 515 -26.14 20.52 -21.54
N LEU A 516 -25.76 20.60 -20.26
CA LEU A 516 -24.58 19.91 -19.74
C LEU A 516 -24.69 18.41 -19.97
N ARG A 517 -23.62 17.79 -20.45
CA ARG A 517 -23.61 16.37 -20.71
C ARG A 517 -23.97 15.57 -19.45
N PRO A 518 -24.95 14.69 -19.49
CA PRO A 518 -25.24 13.79 -18.39
C PRO A 518 -24.00 12.95 -18.06
N VAL A 519 -23.83 12.60 -16.80
CA VAL A 519 -22.80 11.61 -16.43
C VAL A 519 -23.29 10.23 -16.85
N GLU A 520 -22.82 9.77 -18.00
CA GLU A 520 -23.05 8.40 -18.46
C GLU A 520 -21.78 7.56 -18.21
N ARG A 521 -21.92 6.51 -17.43
CA ARG A 521 -20.84 5.53 -17.20
C ARG A 521 -21.16 4.23 -17.94
N LYS A 522 -20.36 3.89 -18.95
CA LYS A 522 -20.35 2.53 -19.51
C LYS A 522 -20.07 1.53 -18.40
N ASN A 523 -20.94 0.54 -18.23
CA ASN A 523 -20.80 -0.60 -17.32
C ASN A 523 -20.96 -0.37 -15.79
N GLN A 524 -21.46 0.77 -15.32
CA GLN A 524 -21.83 0.91 -13.90
C GLN A 524 -23.33 1.19 -13.76
N ARG A 525 -24.08 0.21 -13.26
CA ARG A 525 -25.52 0.34 -12.99
C ARG A 525 -25.79 1.48 -12.00
N GLY A 526 -26.68 2.41 -12.36
CA GLY A 526 -27.30 3.34 -11.42
C GLY A 526 -26.50 4.59 -11.06
N LYS A 527 -25.55 5.05 -11.90
CA LYS A 527 -24.69 6.20 -11.55
C LYS A 527 -24.59 7.24 -12.66
N SER A 528 -25.69 7.53 -13.31
CA SER A 528 -25.84 8.67 -14.22
C SER A 528 -26.53 9.82 -13.47
N TYR A 529 -26.05 11.04 -13.71
CA TYR A 529 -26.60 12.25 -13.10
C TYR A 529 -26.99 13.26 -14.18
N VAL A 530 -28.02 14.04 -13.90
CA VAL A 530 -28.50 15.12 -14.71
C VAL A 530 -28.56 16.41 -13.90
N LEU A 531 -28.42 17.54 -14.57
CA LEU A 531 -28.65 18.85 -14.00
C LEU A 531 -30.00 19.38 -14.49
N LEU A 532 -30.87 19.71 -13.57
CA LEU A 532 -32.11 20.41 -13.79
C LEU A 532 -31.90 21.90 -13.48
N THR A 533 -32.37 22.78 -14.35
CA THR A 533 -32.28 24.24 -14.21
C THR A 533 -33.65 24.87 -14.40
N ARG A 534 -33.83 26.04 -13.80
CA ARG A 534 -35.02 26.85 -14.03
C ARG A 534 -35.04 27.50 -15.38
#